data_99cab02a2491cd3de2337be60164b575
#
_entry.id   99cab02a2491cd3de2337be60164b575
#
_cell.length_a   1.000
_cell.length_b   1.000
_cell.length_c   1.000
_cell.angle_alpha   90.00
_cell.angle_beta   90.00
_cell.angle_gamma   90.00
#
_symmetry.space_group_name_H-M   'P 1'
#
loop_
_entity.id
_entity.type
_entity.pdbx_description
1 polymer ?
#
loop_
_entity_poly.entity_id
_entity_poly.type
_entity_poly.pdbx_seq_one_letter_code
_entity_poly.pdbx_strand_id
1 'polypeptide(L)'
;MAGARPLEGTLRGDGRRFGLVASRFNGTLVDQLLGGAVDCLSRHGASPEAIEVVRVPGAWEIPVALEWLAGSGRFDALLALGVVLRGETPHFEFICGECSRGAARVADRHGVPVAFGVLTCDTPEQAAARAGGKAGNKGWEAALAALEMADLRARLTHPD
;
A
#
# COMPACT_ATOMS: atom_id res chain seq x y z
N MET A 1 -7.31 26.69 16.51
CA MET A 1 -7.80 26.68 15.10
C MET A 1 -9.23 27.18 15.02
N ALA A 2 -9.49 28.34 15.54
CA ALA A 2 -10.82 28.94 15.46
C ALA A 2 -11.13 29.36 14.01
N GLY A 3 -12.14 28.71 13.38
CA GLY A 3 -12.66 29.07 12.06
C GLY A 3 -12.25 28.20 10.87
N ALA A 4 -11.21 27.39 10.95
CA ALA A 4 -10.84 26.46 9.89
C ALA A 4 -11.56 25.11 10.07
N ARG A 5 -12.18 24.61 9.00
CA ARG A 5 -12.72 23.24 8.96
C ARG A 5 -11.78 22.39 8.13
N PRO A 6 -10.97 21.50 8.73
CA PRO A 6 -10.11 20.61 7.96
C PRO A 6 -10.96 19.65 7.13
N LEU A 7 -10.55 19.41 5.88
CA LEU A 7 -11.12 18.37 5.05
C LEU A 7 -10.27 17.12 5.24
N GLU A 8 -10.90 16.06 5.73
CA GLU A 8 -10.27 14.76 5.94
C GLU A 8 -11.05 13.69 5.19
N GLY A 9 -10.35 12.67 4.70
CA GLY A 9 -11.00 11.51 4.11
C GLY A 9 -11.67 10.64 5.20
N THR A 10 -12.65 9.85 4.79
CA THR A 10 -13.27 8.83 5.64
C THR A 10 -12.65 7.47 5.38
N LEU A 11 -12.82 6.55 6.32
CA LEU A 11 -12.34 5.16 6.20
C LEU A 11 -13.41 4.25 5.57
N ARG A 12 -14.02 4.70 4.46
CA ARG A 12 -15.08 3.94 3.79
C ARG A 12 -14.61 3.40 2.45
N GLY A 13 -14.70 2.08 2.29
CA GLY A 13 -14.33 1.38 1.07
C GLY A 13 -15.48 1.11 0.11
N ASP A 14 -16.72 1.43 0.50
CA ASP A 14 -17.90 1.18 -0.34
C ASP A 14 -17.78 1.89 -1.70
N GLY A 15 -17.93 1.13 -2.77
CA GLY A 15 -17.86 1.64 -4.13
C GLY A 15 -16.47 2.05 -4.60
N ARG A 16 -15.42 1.82 -3.80
CA ARG A 16 -14.02 2.11 -4.15
C ARG A 16 -13.31 0.85 -4.63
N ARG A 17 -12.35 1.03 -5.53
CA ARG A 17 -11.53 -0.05 -6.07
C ARG A 17 -10.07 0.11 -5.62
N PHE A 18 -9.48 -1.00 -5.19
CA PHE A 18 -8.12 -1.04 -4.64
C PHE A 18 -7.28 -2.07 -5.40
N GLY A 19 -6.09 -1.64 -5.82
CA GLY A 19 -5.08 -2.51 -6.41
C GLY A 19 -3.93 -2.74 -5.43
N LEU A 20 -3.63 -3.99 -5.12
CA LEU A 20 -2.58 -4.39 -4.19
C LEU A 20 -1.46 -5.09 -4.96
N VAL A 21 -0.25 -4.55 -4.89
CA VAL A 21 0.94 -5.20 -5.46
C VAL A 21 1.72 -5.81 -4.31
N ALA A 22 1.84 -7.14 -4.32
CA ALA A 22 2.49 -7.90 -3.26
C ALA A 22 3.66 -8.74 -3.81
N SER A 23 4.85 -8.55 -3.26
CA SER A 23 6.02 -9.32 -3.68
C SER A 23 5.96 -10.77 -3.18
N ARG A 24 6.59 -11.69 -3.92
CA ARG A 24 6.71 -13.11 -3.52
C ARG A 24 7.92 -13.38 -2.63
N PHE A 25 8.98 -12.61 -2.80
CA PHE A 25 10.17 -12.77 -1.96
C PHE A 25 9.83 -12.45 -0.50
N ASN A 26 10.32 -13.24 0.46
CA ASN A 26 9.89 -13.23 1.86
C ASN A 26 8.37 -13.51 2.01
N GLY A 27 7.87 -14.46 1.25
CA GLY A 27 6.45 -14.67 1.01
C GLY A 27 5.59 -14.87 2.25
N THR A 28 6.07 -15.59 3.26
CA THR A 28 5.32 -15.81 4.50
C THR A 28 4.98 -14.49 5.21
N LEU A 29 5.94 -13.58 5.29
CA LEU A 29 5.72 -12.25 5.89
C LEU A 29 4.85 -11.37 4.99
N VAL A 30 5.06 -11.42 3.68
CA VAL A 30 4.25 -10.66 2.72
C VAL A 30 2.80 -11.13 2.74
N ASP A 31 2.54 -12.42 2.87
CA ASP A 31 1.17 -12.96 2.96
C ASP A 31 0.46 -12.49 4.23
N GLN A 32 1.18 -12.32 5.33
CA GLN A 32 0.63 -11.72 6.55
C GLN A 32 0.27 -10.24 6.35
N LEU A 33 1.11 -9.48 5.67
CA LEU A 33 0.82 -8.08 5.31
C LEU A 33 -0.40 -8.00 4.38
N LEU A 34 -0.44 -8.85 3.36
CA LEU A 34 -1.54 -8.91 2.41
C LEU A 34 -2.86 -9.29 3.11
N GLY A 35 -2.84 -10.29 3.98
CA GLY A 35 -3.99 -10.67 4.79
C GLY A 35 -4.51 -9.53 5.64
N GLY A 36 -3.62 -8.78 6.30
CA GLY A 36 -3.98 -7.59 7.07
C GLY A 36 -4.60 -6.49 6.21
N ALA A 37 -4.04 -6.23 5.03
CA ALA A 37 -4.57 -5.23 4.11
C ALA A 37 -5.96 -5.60 3.60
N VAL A 38 -6.15 -6.84 3.14
CA VAL A 38 -7.46 -7.32 2.63
C VAL A 38 -8.51 -7.31 3.74
N ASP A 39 -8.16 -7.78 4.94
CA ASP A 39 -9.09 -7.77 6.09
C ASP A 39 -9.50 -6.32 6.44
N CYS A 40 -8.55 -5.39 6.45
CA CYS A 40 -8.85 -3.97 6.69
C CYS A 40 -9.81 -3.40 5.65
N LEU A 41 -9.52 -3.57 4.36
CA LEU A 41 -10.37 -3.07 3.28
C LEU A 41 -11.79 -3.66 3.37
N SER A 42 -11.89 -4.97 3.59
CA SER A 42 -13.18 -5.67 3.68
C SER A 42 -14.01 -5.20 4.87
N ARG A 43 -13.39 -5.03 6.05
CA ARG A 43 -14.09 -4.53 7.25
C ARG A 43 -14.56 -3.09 7.12
N HIS A 44 -13.95 -2.32 6.21
CA HIS A 44 -14.33 -0.93 5.93
C HIS A 44 -15.23 -0.80 4.69
N GLY A 45 -15.80 -1.90 4.20
CA GLY A 45 -16.86 -1.90 3.21
C GLY A 45 -16.44 -2.14 1.76
N ALA A 46 -15.15 -2.39 1.48
CA ALA A 46 -14.73 -2.76 0.13
C ALA A 46 -15.24 -4.17 -0.20
N SER A 47 -15.88 -4.32 -1.37
CA SER A 47 -16.32 -5.63 -1.82
C SER A 47 -15.14 -6.47 -2.31
N PRO A 48 -15.21 -7.81 -2.23
CA PRO A 48 -14.13 -8.68 -2.72
C PRO A 48 -13.75 -8.42 -4.18
N GLU A 49 -14.73 -8.11 -5.04
CA GLU A 49 -14.54 -7.85 -6.46
C GLU A 49 -13.85 -6.50 -6.72
N ALA A 50 -13.83 -5.63 -5.74
CA ALA A 50 -13.17 -4.32 -5.81
C ALA A 50 -11.71 -4.37 -5.34
N ILE A 51 -11.25 -5.51 -4.85
CA ILE A 51 -9.88 -5.72 -4.37
C ILE A 51 -9.14 -6.63 -5.37
N GLU A 52 -8.20 -6.06 -6.11
CA GLU A 52 -7.38 -6.81 -7.07
C GLU A 52 -5.96 -6.96 -6.52
N VAL A 53 -5.48 -8.21 -6.47
CA VAL A 53 -4.13 -8.52 -5.97
C VAL A 53 -3.24 -8.95 -7.12
N VAL A 54 -2.12 -8.27 -7.28
CA VAL A 54 -1.07 -8.59 -8.26
C VAL A 54 0.18 -9.07 -7.52
N ARG A 55 0.68 -10.23 -7.90
CA ARG A 55 1.92 -10.79 -7.33
C ARG A 55 3.10 -10.53 -8.24
N VAL A 56 4.17 -10.00 -7.67
CA VAL A 56 5.44 -9.71 -8.38
C VAL A 56 6.59 -10.47 -7.73
N PRO A 57 7.73 -10.68 -8.44
CA PRO A 57 8.86 -11.45 -7.90
C PRO A 57 9.43 -10.87 -6.60
N GLY A 58 9.73 -9.59 -6.57
CA GLY A 58 10.36 -8.92 -5.44
C GLY A 58 9.96 -7.45 -5.33
N ALA A 59 10.51 -6.75 -4.36
CA ALA A 59 10.24 -5.34 -4.14
C ALA A 59 10.72 -4.46 -5.31
N TRP A 60 11.74 -4.90 -6.05
CA TRP A 60 12.23 -4.20 -7.24
C TRP A 60 11.16 -4.05 -8.32
N GLU A 61 10.29 -5.03 -8.48
CA GLU A 61 9.23 -5.05 -9.49
C GLU A 61 7.94 -4.35 -9.05
N ILE A 62 7.82 -3.97 -7.78
CA ILE A 62 6.62 -3.30 -7.26
C ILE A 62 6.32 -2.00 -8.01
N PRO A 63 7.27 -1.07 -8.21
CA PRO A 63 6.97 0.20 -8.86
C PRO A 63 6.42 0.07 -10.28
N VAL A 64 6.96 -0.84 -11.10
CA VAL A 64 6.47 -0.99 -12.47
C VAL A 64 5.06 -1.59 -12.51
N ALA A 65 4.74 -2.50 -11.61
CA ALA A 65 3.38 -3.04 -11.50
C ALA A 65 2.38 -1.97 -11.01
N LEU A 66 2.79 -1.13 -10.06
CA LEU A 66 2.00 0.04 -9.63
C LEU A 66 1.75 0.99 -10.80
N GLU A 67 2.76 1.23 -11.65
CA GLU A 67 2.64 2.08 -12.84
C GLU A 67 1.55 1.56 -13.80
N TRP A 68 1.56 0.25 -14.07
CA TRP A 68 0.55 -0.37 -14.93
C TRP A 68 -0.86 -0.29 -14.34
N LEU A 69 -1.01 -0.53 -13.05
CA LEU A 69 -2.29 -0.42 -12.37
C LEU A 69 -2.80 1.03 -12.35
N ALA A 70 -1.93 1.98 -12.01
CA ALA A 70 -2.29 3.40 -11.98
C ALA A 70 -2.68 3.90 -13.38
N GLY A 71 -1.94 3.51 -14.41
CA GLY A 71 -2.20 3.88 -15.80
C GLY A 71 -3.50 3.31 -16.36
N SER A 72 -4.05 2.25 -15.75
CA SER A 72 -5.33 1.67 -16.17
C SER A 72 -6.54 2.54 -15.86
N GLY A 73 -6.43 3.48 -14.93
CA GLY A 73 -7.53 4.33 -14.49
C GLY A 73 -8.63 3.63 -13.70
N ARG A 74 -8.44 2.35 -13.33
CA ARG A 74 -9.48 1.53 -12.70
C ARG A 74 -9.53 1.62 -11.18
N PHE A 75 -8.53 2.22 -10.53
CA PHE A 75 -8.37 2.15 -9.08
C PHE A 75 -8.46 3.52 -8.42
N ASP A 76 -9.06 3.55 -7.24
CA ASP A 76 -9.14 4.74 -6.39
C ASP A 76 -7.90 4.91 -5.51
N ALA A 77 -7.25 3.81 -5.14
CA ALA A 77 -5.97 3.78 -4.47
C ALA A 77 -5.23 2.47 -4.73
N LEU A 78 -3.91 2.51 -4.57
CA LEU A 78 -3.02 1.36 -4.71
C LEU A 78 -2.27 1.13 -3.42
N LEU A 79 -1.85 -0.12 -3.19
CA LEU A 79 -1.02 -0.51 -2.06
C LEU A 79 0.22 -1.26 -2.55
N ALA A 80 1.37 -0.90 -2.01
CA ALA A 80 2.62 -1.62 -2.19
C ALA A 80 2.89 -2.48 -0.95
N LEU A 81 3.00 -3.78 -1.10
CA LEU A 81 3.21 -4.73 -0.01
C LEU A 81 4.45 -5.60 -0.31
N GLY A 82 5.39 -5.59 0.60
CA GLY A 82 6.63 -6.36 0.44
C GLY A 82 7.46 -6.36 1.72
N VAL A 83 8.49 -7.17 1.72
CA VAL A 83 9.46 -7.24 2.82
C VAL A 83 10.86 -7.28 2.23
N VAL A 84 11.69 -6.32 2.61
CA VAL A 84 13.10 -6.28 2.27
C VAL A 84 13.91 -6.40 3.56
N LEU A 85 14.76 -7.42 3.62
CA LEU A 85 15.63 -7.68 4.76
C LEU A 85 17.06 -7.34 4.40
N ARG A 86 17.76 -6.69 5.34
CA ARG A 86 19.16 -6.37 5.17
C ARG A 86 20.02 -7.63 5.04
N GLY A 87 20.79 -7.72 3.96
CA GLY A 87 21.78 -8.75 3.75
C GLY A 87 23.19 -8.24 4.02
N GLU A 88 24.19 -8.99 3.55
CA GLU A 88 25.62 -8.70 3.74
C GLU A 88 26.15 -7.62 2.81
N THR A 89 25.37 -7.20 1.80
CA THR A 89 25.80 -6.27 0.76
C THR A 89 24.92 -5.02 0.73
N PRO A 90 25.35 -3.94 0.02
CA PRO A 90 24.53 -2.72 -0.13
C PRO A 90 23.25 -2.90 -0.94
N HIS A 91 22.96 -4.08 -1.45
CA HIS A 91 21.77 -4.38 -2.25
C HIS A 91 20.48 -3.93 -1.59
N PHE A 92 20.39 -4.06 -0.25
CA PHE A 92 19.25 -3.62 0.55
C PHE A 92 18.90 -2.14 0.32
N GLU A 93 19.90 -1.24 0.37
CA GLU A 93 19.68 0.19 0.20
C GLU A 93 19.17 0.52 -1.21
N PHE A 94 19.69 -0.14 -2.23
CA PHE A 94 19.25 0.06 -3.62
C PHE A 94 17.81 -0.37 -3.81
N ILE A 95 17.44 -1.54 -3.30
CA ILE A 95 16.06 -2.06 -3.41
C ILE A 95 15.08 -1.19 -2.63
N CYS A 96 15.37 -0.86 -1.39
CA CYS A 96 14.52 -0.01 -0.55
C CYS A 96 14.34 1.37 -1.16
N GLY A 97 15.44 1.98 -1.62
CA GLY A 97 15.44 3.31 -2.21
C GLY A 97 14.60 3.38 -3.49
N GLU A 98 14.80 2.46 -4.42
CA GLU A 98 14.04 2.44 -5.68
C GLU A 98 12.58 2.06 -5.46
N CYS A 99 12.28 1.12 -4.58
CA CYS A 99 10.91 0.74 -4.28
C CYS A 99 10.12 1.94 -3.71
N SER A 100 10.66 2.64 -2.73
CA SER A 100 9.99 3.79 -2.11
C SER A 100 9.86 4.98 -3.06
N ARG A 101 10.94 5.35 -3.74
CA ARG A 101 10.91 6.45 -4.73
C ARG A 101 10.01 6.12 -5.91
N GLY A 102 10.05 4.88 -6.41
CA GLY A 102 9.21 4.43 -7.50
C GLY A 102 7.73 4.48 -7.16
N ALA A 103 7.34 4.02 -5.97
CA ALA A 103 5.97 4.11 -5.50
C ALA A 103 5.48 5.57 -5.40
N ALA A 104 6.31 6.46 -4.85
CA ALA A 104 6.00 7.88 -4.75
C ALA A 104 5.84 8.53 -6.14
N ARG A 105 6.74 8.22 -7.09
CA ARG A 105 6.64 8.72 -8.47
C ARG A 105 5.34 8.31 -9.16
N VAL A 106 4.87 7.09 -8.95
CA VAL A 106 3.60 6.61 -9.51
C VAL A 106 2.43 7.44 -8.98
N ALA A 107 2.40 7.66 -7.67
CA ALA A 107 1.37 8.49 -7.03
C ALA A 107 1.35 9.91 -7.61
N ASP A 108 2.50 10.55 -7.71
CA ASP A 108 2.61 11.91 -8.25
C ASP A 108 2.21 11.98 -9.72
N ARG A 109 2.68 11.04 -10.54
CA ARG A 109 2.44 11.02 -11.99
C ARG A 109 0.97 10.84 -12.33
N HIS A 110 0.28 9.94 -11.64
CA HIS A 110 -1.09 9.55 -11.96
C HIS A 110 -2.14 10.22 -11.07
N GLY A 111 -1.73 10.90 -10.00
CA GLY A 111 -2.66 11.45 -9.02
C GLY A 111 -3.50 10.36 -8.33
N VAL A 112 -2.97 9.14 -8.21
CA VAL A 112 -3.59 8.01 -7.53
C VAL A 112 -2.84 7.77 -6.23
N PRO A 113 -3.51 7.70 -5.08
CA PRO A 113 -2.84 7.39 -3.82
C PRO A 113 -2.15 6.03 -3.89
N VAL A 114 -0.91 5.96 -3.42
CA VAL A 114 -0.16 4.73 -3.24
C VAL A 114 0.24 4.61 -1.78
N ALA A 115 -0.37 3.69 -1.06
CA ALA A 115 -0.02 3.41 0.32
C ALA A 115 1.19 2.47 0.39
N PHE A 116 2.17 2.82 1.20
CA PHE A 116 3.44 2.12 1.30
C PHE A 116 3.45 1.16 2.49
N GLY A 117 3.20 -0.11 2.22
CA GLY A 117 3.23 -1.21 3.17
C GLY A 117 4.43 -2.15 2.98
N VAL A 118 5.54 -1.64 2.46
CA VAL A 118 6.78 -2.40 2.31
C VAL A 118 7.61 -2.25 3.58
N LEU A 119 7.93 -3.38 4.21
CA LEU A 119 8.83 -3.42 5.35
C LEU A 119 10.29 -3.42 4.89
N THR A 120 11.08 -2.57 5.51
CA THR A 120 12.53 -2.45 5.29
C THR A 120 13.23 -2.64 6.62
N CYS A 121 13.60 -3.87 6.93
CA CYS A 121 14.05 -4.28 8.25
C CYS A 121 15.46 -4.86 8.22
N ASP A 122 16.18 -4.71 9.33
CA ASP A 122 17.50 -5.29 9.48
C ASP A 122 17.42 -6.80 9.75
N THR A 123 16.36 -7.27 10.43
CA THR A 123 16.21 -8.67 10.82
C THR A 123 14.81 -9.22 10.50
N PRO A 124 14.68 -10.54 10.30
CA PRO A 124 13.39 -11.19 10.14
C PRO A 124 12.44 -10.98 11.34
N GLU A 125 12.98 -10.89 12.56
CA GLU A 125 12.22 -10.67 13.79
C GLU A 125 11.57 -9.29 13.79
N GLN A 126 12.28 -8.27 13.32
CA GLN A 126 11.71 -6.92 13.14
C GLN A 126 10.56 -6.92 12.13
N ALA A 127 10.72 -7.64 11.03
CA ALA A 127 9.68 -7.76 10.02
C ALA A 127 8.46 -8.53 10.57
N ALA A 128 8.66 -9.66 11.25
CA ALA A 128 7.58 -10.43 11.86
C ALA A 128 6.80 -9.60 12.89
N ALA A 129 7.49 -8.80 13.69
CA ALA A 129 6.84 -7.90 14.66
C ALA A 129 5.88 -6.91 14.00
N ARG A 130 6.13 -6.50 12.74
CA ARG A 130 5.38 -5.50 11.98
C ARG A 130 4.43 -6.09 10.93
N ALA A 131 4.46 -7.40 10.76
CA ALA A 131 3.58 -8.13 9.85
C ALA A 131 2.47 -8.90 10.60
N GLY A 132 1.95 -8.33 11.68
CA GLY A 132 0.92 -8.93 12.52
C GLY A 132 1.43 -9.42 13.87
N GLY A 133 2.68 -9.08 14.23
CA GLY A 133 3.25 -9.37 15.53
C GLY A 133 3.00 -8.25 16.55
N LYS A 134 3.90 -8.12 17.52
CA LYS A 134 3.76 -7.18 18.65
C LYS A 134 3.69 -5.70 18.25
N ALA A 135 4.20 -5.32 17.08
CA ALA A 135 4.18 -3.94 16.56
C ALA A 135 3.06 -3.71 15.54
N GLY A 136 2.05 -4.58 15.51
CA GLY A 136 0.90 -4.46 14.62
C GLY A 136 1.13 -5.04 13.22
N ASN A 137 0.33 -4.59 12.26
CA ASN A 137 0.40 -5.06 10.87
C ASN A 137 0.49 -3.86 9.93
N LYS A 138 1.63 -3.72 9.26
CA LYS A 138 1.89 -2.60 8.33
C LYS A 138 1.00 -2.65 7.08
N GLY A 139 0.55 -3.84 6.68
CA GLY A 139 -0.43 -3.99 5.60
C GLY A 139 -1.80 -3.41 5.97
N TRP A 140 -2.25 -3.67 7.19
CA TRP A 140 -3.45 -3.05 7.75
C TRP A 140 -3.35 -1.53 7.78
N GLU A 141 -2.23 -0.99 8.30
CA GLU A 141 -2.00 0.45 8.35
C GLU A 141 -1.98 1.10 6.97
N ALA A 142 -1.33 0.45 5.99
CA ALA A 142 -1.31 0.92 4.62
C ALA A 142 -2.72 0.94 4.01
N ALA A 143 -3.56 -0.06 4.32
CA ALA A 143 -4.94 -0.10 3.87
C ALA A 143 -5.79 1.03 4.47
N LEU A 144 -5.60 1.38 5.75
CA LEU A 144 -6.25 2.55 6.35
C LEU A 144 -5.88 3.84 5.61
N ALA A 145 -4.60 4.03 5.33
CA ALA A 145 -4.14 5.19 4.55
C ALA A 145 -4.74 5.21 3.14
N ALA A 146 -4.82 4.06 2.48
CA ALA A 146 -5.42 3.95 1.15
C ALA A 146 -6.91 4.32 1.15
N LEU A 147 -7.67 3.85 2.15
CA LEU A 147 -9.08 4.21 2.33
C LEU A 147 -9.27 5.72 2.49
N GLU A 148 -8.53 6.31 3.41
CA GLU A 148 -8.63 7.75 3.68
C GLU A 148 -8.25 8.57 2.45
N MET A 149 -7.16 8.23 1.79
CA MET A 149 -6.68 8.98 0.62
C MET A 149 -7.55 8.78 -0.61
N ALA A 150 -8.17 7.62 -0.80
CA ALA A 150 -9.13 7.40 -1.87
C ALA A 150 -10.36 8.32 -1.73
N ASP A 151 -10.89 8.43 -0.51
CA ASP A 151 -12.03 9.30 -0.22
C ASP A 151 -11.65 10.79 -0.34
N LEU A 152 -10.51 11.18 0.21
CA LEU A 152 -10.02 12.56 0.12
C LEU A 152 -9.79 12.98 -1.34
N ARG A 153 -9.19 12.10 -2.15
CA ARG A 153 -9.00 12.34 -3.58
C ARG A 153 -10.34 12.59 -4.28
N ALA A 154 -11.33 11.75 -4.04
CA ALA A 154 -12.63 11.91 -4.66
C ALA A 154 -13.27 13.26 -4.31
N ARG A 155 -13.21 13.66 -3.06
CA ARG A 155 -13.75 14.97 -2.60
C ARG A 155 -13.03 16.16 -3.21
N LEU A 156 -11.73 16.05 -3.45
CA LEU A 156 -10.93 17.14 -4.00
C LEU A 156 -11.01 17.23 -5.53
N THR A 157 -11.17 16.08 -6.21
CA THR A 157 -11.16 16.04 -7.69
C THR A 157 -12.55 16.04 -8.30
N HIS A 158 -13.58 15.67 -7.53
CA HIS A 158 -14.99 15.69 -7.95
C HIS A 158 -15.82 16.37 -6.85
N PRO A 159 -15.63 17.69 -6.61
CA PRO A 159 -16.48 18.43 -5.70
C PRO A 159 -17.91 18.47 -6.25
N ASP A 160 -18.90 18.20 -5.38
CA ASP A 160 -20.33 18.33 -5.67
C ASP A 160 -20.70 19.78 -6.01
#